data_adfe4fc0b2de3daf995c65c9842c34b2
#
_entry.id   adfe4fc0b2de3daf995c65c9842c34b2
#
_cell.length_a   1.000
_cell.length_b   1.000
_cell.length_c   1.000
_cell.angle_alpha   90.00
_cell.angle_beta   90.00
_cell.angle_gamma   90.00
#
_symmetry.space_group_name_H-M   'P 1'
#
loop_
_entity.id
_entity.type
_entity.pdbx_description
1 polymer ?
#
loop_
_entity_poly.entity_id
_entity_poly.type
_entity_poly.pdbx_seq_one_letter_code
_entity_poly.pdbx_strand_id
1 'polypeptide(L)'
;MSNSQSSERATFSSRRAFMFAAIGSAVGLGNIWRFPYIAFDNGGGAFILPYLVALLTAGIPLLLLDYAIGHRYRGSPPLAFRRLGRLFEPMGWWNFLTNVIICIYYAVIVGWAASYAYYSLTSAWGADPQTFFFKDFLQMADAKDLGLDFVGKVAGPLIAVWVFTLAIMALGVQKGVAGASTFFMPLLVVMFVIMVGIALTLPGAAKGLDALFTPDWSRLADPKVWVAAYGQIFFSLSICFGIMITYSSYLKKKTDLGGTGLVVGFANSSFELLAGIGVFAALGFMAHAAGKEVSEVASNGIGLAFIAFPTIINQAPMGALIGVLFFGSLVFAGVTSMISIVEVIVAAIQDKMNIGRVSATLIAGVPMAIISTLLFGTTTGLPVLDVLDKFINTYGIVASGFIYVLAIVLLHKLPELRNHLNALSSIRVGKVWTASVVVTVAMLGYMLYQDTAGLLKENYSGYPDSFLNIFGWGMVGALLVLSVLLSFLPWKHGQNFNVKDEHEHEREGDE
;
A
#
# COMPACT_ATOMS: atom_id res chain seq x y z
N MET A 1 -29.89 2.26 36.02
CA MET A 1 -28.48 2.65 36.02
C MET A 1 -27.74 1.71 35.07
N SER A 2 -27.73 2.02 33.78
CA SER A 2 -27.00 1.27 32.77
C SER A 2 -25.61 1.90 32.68
N ASN A 3 -24.60 1.18 33.15
CA ASN A 3 -23.20 1.50 32.94
C ASN A 3 -22.94 1.58 31.44
N SER A 4 -22.92 2.79 30.86
CA SER A 4 -22.33 3.04 29.57
C SER A 4 -20.80 2.98 29.74
N GLN A 5 -20.24 1.77 29.78
CA GLN A 5 -18.82 1.59 29.48
C GLN A 5 -18.66 2.03 28.04
N SER A 6 -18.13 3.25 27.82
CA SER A 6 -17.48 3.60 26.58
C SER A 6 -16.40 2.53 26.36
N SER A 7 -16.60 1.65 25.40
CA SER A 7 -15.60 0.62 25.08
C SER A 7 -14.31 1.36 24.72
N GLU A 8 -13.32 1.29 25.62
CA GLU A 8 -12.01 1.86 25.33
C GLU A 8 -11.51 1.32 23.98
N ARG A 9 -11.13 2.23 23.08
CA ARG A 9 -10.57 1.84 21.79
C ARG A 9 -9.35 0.96 21.98
N ALA A 10 -9.25 -0.12 21.23
CA ALA A 10 -8.09 -1.00 21.24
C ALA A 10 -6.80 -0.19 21.04
N THR A 11 -5.74 -0.52 21.77
CA THR A 11 -4.45 0.17 21.68
C THR A 11 -3.32 -0.81 21.42
N PHE A 12 -2.29 -0.37 20.70
CA PHE A 12 -1.04 -1.13 20.58
C PHE A 12 -0.36 -1.25 21.95
N SER A 13 0.16 -2.43 22.27
CA SER A 13 0.85 -2.71 23.54
C SER A 13 2.09 -1.83 23.73
N SER A 14 2.80 -1.53 22.64
CA SER A 14 4.04 -0.77 22.64
C SER A 14 4.24 0.03 21.37
N ARG A 15 5.10 1.06 21.43
CA ARG A 15 5.58 1.81 20.25
C ARG A 15 6.22 0.89 19.21
N ARG A 16 6.95 -0.15 19.63
CA ARG A 16 7.56 -1.14 18.73
C ARG A 16 6.52 -1.91 17.93
N ALA A 17 5.46 -2.38 18.58
CA ALA A 17 4.37 -3.10 17.91
C ALA A 17 3.71 -2.23 16.83
N PHE A 18 3.47 -0.94 17.12
CA PHE A 18 2.99 0.01 16.14
C PHE A 18 3.98 0.21 14.97
N MET A 19 5.28 0.38 15.27
CA MET A 19 6.29 0.56 14.21
C MET A 19 6.35 -0.64 13.27
N PHE A 20 6.32 -1.87 13.80
CA PHE A 20 6.28 -3.08 12.95
C PHE A 20 5.00 -3.15 12.12
N ALA A 21 3.85 -2.76 12.66
CA ALA A 21 2.62 -2.70 11.90
C ALA A 21 2.68 -1.63 10.80
N ALA A 22 3.18 -0.43 11.10
CA ALA A 22 3.30 0.66 10.14
C ALA A 22 4.34 0.38 9.05
N ILE A 23 5.52 -0.15 9.42
CA ILE A 23 6.54 -0.58 8.45
C ILE A 23 6.03 -1.74 7.61
N GLY A 24 5.40 -2.75 8.23
CA GLY A 24 4.84 -3.90 7.50
C GLY A 24 3.67 -3.53 6.57
N SER A 25 2.96 -2.41 6.86
CA SER A 25 2.00 -1.84 5.93
C SER A 25 2.66 -1.12 4.76
N ALA A 26 3.73 -0.38 5.05
CA ALA A 26 4.47 0.39 4.05
C ALA A 26 5.31 -0.54 3.14
N VAL A 27 6.02 -1.51 3.73
CA VAL A 27 6.80 -2.51 2.99
C VAL A 27 5.88 -3.54 2.37
N GLY A 28 5.47 -3.30 1.15
CA GLY A 28 4.57 -4.14 0.37
C GLY A 28 5.21 -4.67 -0.92
N LEU A 29 4.36 -5.20 -1.79
CA LEU A 29 4.78 -5.72 -3.09
C LEU A 29 5.46 -4.65 -3.95
N GLY A 30 4.98 -3.40 -3.89
CA GLY A 30 5.52 -2.28 -4.65
C GLY A 30 6.99 -1.97 -4.36
N ASN A 31 7.46 -2.18 -3.14
CA ASN A 31 8.85 -1.98 -2.76
C ASN A 31 9.78 -2.98 -3.46
N ILE A 32 9.30 -4.20 -3.71
CA ILE A 32 10.09 -5.30 -4.26
C ILE A 32 10.12 -5.26 -5.78
N TRP A 33 8.98 -4.98 -6.43
CA TRP A 33 8.90 -5.10 -7.89
C TRP A 33 8.71 -3.78 -8.64
N ARG A 34 8.20 -2.72 -7.98
CA ARG A 34 7.95 -1.43 -8.64
C ARG A 34 9.12 -0.46 -8.48
N PHE A 35 9.60 -0.24 -7.25
CA PHE A 35 10.67 0.71 -6.97
C PHE A 35 11.94 0.44 -7.80
N PRO A 36 12.47 -0.81 -7.88
CA PRO A 36 13.70 -1.07 -8.62
C PRO A 36 13.59 -0.64 -10.09
N TYR A 37 12.48 -0.98 -10.73
CA TYR A 37 12.23 -0.63 -12.12
C TYR A 37 12.07 0.88 -12.31
N ILE A 38 11.28 1.55 -11.45
CA ILE A 38 11.08 2.99 -11.54
C ILE A 38 12.41 3.73 -11.37
N ALA A 39 13.26 3.33 -10.43
CA ALA A 39 14.58 3.92 -10.23
C ALA A 39 15.43 3.77 -11.50
N PHE A 40 15.49 2.58 -12.07
CA PHE A 40 16.23 2.30 -13.29
C PHE A 40 15.72 3.12 -14.49
N ASP A 41 14.41 3.11 -14.75
CA ASP A 41 13.77 3.79 -15.88
C ASP A 41 13.88 5.32 -15.81
N ASN A 42 14.08 5.87 -14.62
CA ASN A 42 14.13 7.32 -14.36
C ASN A 42 15.53 7.85 -14.05
N GLY A 43 16.57 7.20 -14.55
CA GLY A 43 17.95 7.69 -14.49
C GLY A 43 18.84 6.98 -13.47
N GLY A 44 18.47 5.80 -13.03
CA GLY A 44 19.27 4.95 -12.16
C GLY A 44 19.66 5.63 -10.86
N GLY A 45 20.96 5.71 -10.58
CA GLY A 45 21.48 6.34 -9.36
C GLY A 45 21.09 7.82 -9.20
N ALA A 46 20.84 8.56 -10.30
CA ALA A 46 20.40 9.94 -10.23
C ALA A 46 18.98 10.07 -9.66
N PHE A 47 18.12 9.05 -9.84
CA PHE A 47 16.75 9.02 -9.30
C PHE A 47 16.70 9.05 -7.76
N ILE A 48 17.75 8.61 -7.09
CA ILE A 48 17.82 8.64 -5.61
C ILE A 48 17.64 10.07 -5.08
N LEU A 49 18.11 11.09 -5.80
CA LEU A 49 17.96 12.48 -5.36
C LEU A 49 16.50 12.94 -5.37
N PRO A 50 15.73 12.91 -6.47
CA PRO A 50 14.30 13.26 -6.43
C PRO A 50 13.48 12.35 -5.50
N TYR A 51 13.86 11.08 -5.36
CA TYR A 51 13.23 10.16 -4.41
C TYR A 51 13.40 10.61 -2.95
N LEU A 52 14.61 10.98 -2.53
CA LEU A 52 14.86 11.52 -1.18
C LEU A 52 14.18 12.87 -0.97
N VAL A 53 14.17 13.74 -1.98
CA VAL A 53 13.43 15.01 -1.91
C VAL A 53 11.94 14.73 -1.72
N ALA A 54 11.35 13.83 -2.48
CA ALA A 54 9.94 13.44 -2.33
C ALA A 54 9.64 12.83 -0.95
N LEU A 55 10.55 11.98 -0.43
CA LEU A 55 10.42 11.42 0.91
C LEU A 55 10.37 12.51 1.98
N LEU A 56 11.28 13.48 1.91
CA LEU A 56 11.42 14.52 2.94
C LEU A 56 10.38 15.64 2.80
N THR A 57 9.92 15.94 1.58
CA THR A 57 9.02 17.08 1.33
C THR A 57 7.55 16.69 1.21
N ALA A 58 7.25 15.42 0.91
CA ALA A 58 5.88 14.92 0.79
C ALA A 58 5.63 13.70 1.68
N GLY A 59 6.45 12.66 1.58
CA GLY A 59 6.23 11.40 2.26
C GLY A 59 6.13 11.53 3.77
N ILE A 60 7.21 11.95 4.42
CA ILE A 60 7.25 12.13 5.87
C ILE A 60 6.27 13.23 6.33
N PRO A 61 6.16 14.40 5.69
CA PRO A 61 5.17 15.39 6.08
C PRO A 61 3.73 14.91 6.07
N LEU A 62 3.30 14.15 5.06
CA LEU A 62 1.96 13.59 5.00
C LEU A 62 1.76 12.40 5.94
N LEU A 63 2.78 11.58 6.14
CA LEU A 63 2.75 10.51 7.14
C LEU A 63 2.49 11.09 8.55
N LEU A 64 3.17 12.19 8.89
CA LEU A 64 2.94 12.89 10.14
C LEU A 64 1.55 13.54 10.20
N LEU A 65 1.03 14.04 9.09
CA LEU A 65 -0.33 14.57 9.00
C LEU A 65 -1.37 13.47 9.29
N ASP A 66 -1.25 12.31 8.66
CA ASP A 66 -2.11 11.15 8.92
C ASP A 66 -2.02 10.70 10.38
N TYR A 67 -0.80 10.68 10.96
CA TYR A 67 -0.61 10.37 12.38
C TYR A 67 -1.29 11.39 13.28
N ALA A 68 -1.17 12.68 12.98
CA ALA A 68 -1.83 13.73 13.76
C ALA A 68 -3.36 13.57 13.73
N ILE A 69 -3.94 13.31 12.56
CA ILE A 69 -5.38 13.12 12.40
C ILE A 69 -5.84 11.90 13.20
N GLY A 70 -5.24 10.74 12.98
CA GLY A 70 -5.66 9.51 13.64
C GLY A 70 -5.44 9.53 15.15
N HIS A 71 -4.31 10.07 15.62
CA HIS A 71 -4.00 10.16 17.04
C HIS A 71 -4.87 11.18 17.78
N ARG A 72 -5.10 12.38 17.19
CA ARG A 72 -5.94 13.41 17.79
C ARG A 72 -7.41 13.01 17.83
N TYR A 73 -7.93 12.54 16.71
CA TYR A 73 -9.37 12.29 16.55
C TYR A 73 -9.80 10.85 16.87
N ARG A 74 -8.87 9.94 17.18
CA ARG A 74 -9.14 8.61 17.76
C ARG A 74 -10.24 7.82 17.05
N GLY A 75 -10.15 7.65 15.73
CA GLY A 75 -11.16 6.93 14.95
C GLY A 75 -10.60 6.24 13.71
N SER A 76 -11.40 5.36 13.11
CA SER A 76 -11.26 4.99 11.72
C SER A 76 -11.38 6.23 10.84
N PRO A 77 -10.93 6.21 9.56
CA PRO A 77 -10.99 7.40 8.71
C PRO A 77 -12.36 8.09 8.69
N PRO A 78 -13.51 7.39 8.50
CA PRO A 78 -14.82 8.06 8.55
C PRO A 78 -15.09 8.77 9.87
N LEU A 79 -14.74 8.16 11.01
CA LEU A 79 -14.95 8.76 12.32
C LEU A 79 -13.98 9.89 12.60
N ALA A 80 -12.69 9.71 12.29
CA ALA A 80 -11.66 10.73 12.48
C ALA A 80 -11.95 11.99 11.67
N PHE A 81 -12.32 11.83 10.39
CA PHE A 81 -12.71 12.94 9.53
C PHE A 81 -14.03 13.58 9.97
N ARG A 82 -14.99 12.82 10.45
CA ARG A 82 -16.21 13.36 11.04
C ARG A 82 -15.94 14.24 12.26
N ARG A 83 -14.98 13.84 13.12
CA ARG A 83 -14.52 14.60 14.28
C ARG A 83 -13.70 15.82 13.91
N LEU A 84 -12.94 15.76 12.82
CA LEU A 84 -12.23 16.93 12.25
C LEU A 84 -13.24 17.99 11.76
N GLY A 85 -14.38 17.53 11.21
CA GLY A 85 -15.49 18.37 10.78
C GLY A 85 -16.50 17.58 9.93
N ARG A 86 -17.78 17.93 10.03
CA ARG A 86 -18.88 17.21 9.34
C ARG A 86 -18.65 17.09 7.82
N LEU A 87 -18.11 18.11 7.20
CA LEU A 87 -17.84 18.15 5.75
C LEU A 87 -16.73 17.20 5.31
N PHE A 88 -15.89 16.74 6.23
CA PHE A 88 -14.81 15.80 5.92
C PHE A 88 -15.25 14.33 5.96
N GLU A 89 -16.43 14.00 6.53
CA GLU A 89 -16.87 12.61 6.65
C GLU A 89 -16.85 11.83 5.32
N PRO A 90 -17.32 12.39 4.16
CA PRO A 90 -17.25 11.70 2.87
C PRO A 90 -15.82 11.30 2.48
N MET A 91 -14.81 12.08 2.85
CA MET A 91 -13.40 11.76 2.56
C MET A 91 -12.93 10.51 3.31
N GLY A 92 -13.41 10.32 4.53
CA GLY A 92 -13.17 9.09 5.29
C GLY A 92 -13.83 7.87 4.67
N TRP A 93 -15.04 8.02 4.15
CA TRP A 93 -15.73 6.96 3.41
C TRP A 93 -15.07 6.68 2.07
N TRP A 94 -14.49 7.69 1.42
CA TRP A 94 -13.67 7.50 0.24
C TRP A 94 -12.46 6.61 0.55
N ASN A 95 -11.73 6.89 1.64
CA ASN A 95 -10.64 6.04 2.09
C ASN A 95 -11.10 4.60 2.37
N PHE A 96 -12.26 4.43 3.02
CA PHE A 96 -12.86 3.12 3.25
C PHE A 96 -13.10 2.36 1.94
N LEU A 97 -13.77 2.97 0.96
CA LEU A 97 -14.07 2.35 -0.33
C LEU A 97 -12.80 2.06 -1.14
N THR A 98 -11.80 2.95 -1.10
CA THR A 98 -10.49 2.73 -1.71
C THR A 98 -9.86 1.45 -1.17
N ASN A 99 -9.87 1.25 0.15
CA ASN A 99 -9.34 0.03 0.76
C ASN A 99 -10.15 -1.21 0.37
N VAL A 100 -11.48 -1.12 0.22
CA VAL A 100 -12.31 -2.24 -0.26
C VAL A 100 -11.86 -2.66 -1.65
N ILE A 101 -11.73 -1.71 -2.59
CA ILE A 101 -11.33 -2.01 -3.98
C ILE A 101 -9.90 -2.60 -4.01
N ILE A 102 -8.96 -2.00 -3.30
CA ILE A 102 -7.59 -2.52 -3.26
C ILE A 102 -7.56 -3.93 -2.68
N CYS A 103 -8.24 -4.16 -1.56
CA CYS A 103 -8.20 -5.42 -0.86
C CYS A 103 -8.70 -6.59 -1.70
N ILE A 104 -9.78 -6.40 -2.49
CA ILE A 104 -10.37 -7.48 -3.28
C ILE A 104 -9.44 -7.98 -4.41
N TYR A 105 -8.61 -7.12 -5.01
CA TYR A 105 -7.65 -7.59 -6.01
C TYR A 105 -6.26 -7.91 -5.41
N TYR A 106 -5.88 -7.27 -4.32
CA TYR A 106 -4.58 -7.51 -3.68
C TYR A 106 -4.44 -8.95 -3.18
N ALA A 107 -5.53 -9.52 -2.69
CA ALA A 107 -5.59 -10.90 -2.20
C ALA A 107 -5.18 -11.93 -3.26
N VAL A 108 -5.56 -11.74 -4.53
CA VAL A 108 -5.20 -12.70 -5.59
C VAL A 108 -3.70 -12.67 -5.89
N ILE A 109 -3.07 -11.49 -5.84
CA ILE A 109 -1.62 -11.38 -6.05
C ILE A 109 -0.85 -12.11 -4.94
N VAL A 110 -1.30 -12.00 -3.69
CA VAL A 110 -0.73 -12.77 -2.57
C VAL A 110 -0.94 -14.28 -2.80
N GLY A 111 -2.09 -14.68 -3.31
CA GLY A 111 -2.38 -16.07 -3.69
C GLY A 111 -1.44 -16.57 -4.80
N TRP A 112 -1.18 -15.77 -5.82
CA TRP A 112 -0.19 -16.11 -6.86
C TRP A 112 1.21 -16.27 -6.28
N ALA A 113 1.63 -15.33 -5.42
CA ALA A 113 2.95 -15.42 -4.76
C ALA A 113 3.08 -16.69 -3.91
N ALA A 114 2.03 -17.07 -3.18
CA ALA A 114 2.00 -18.30 -2.39
C ALA A 114 2.10 -19.57 -3.29
N SER A 115 1.39 -19.59 -4.41
CA SER A 115 1.49 -20.67 -5.40
C SER A 115 2.89 -20.77 -5.98
N TYR A 116 3.50 -19.64 -6.32
CA TYR A 116 4.83 -19.59 -6.91
C TYR A 116 5.94 -19.92 -5.90
N ALA A 117 5.75 -19.63 -4.61
CA ALA A 117 6.65 -20.11 -3.56
C ALA A 117 6.69 -21.64 -3.53
N TYR A 118 5.52 -22.29 -3.66
CA TYR A 118 5.43 -23.75 -3.76
C TYR A 118 6.02 -24.28 -5.08
N TYR A 119 5.70 -23.65 -6.22
CA TYR A 119 6.20 -24.06 -7.53
C TYR A 119 7.73 -23.90 -7.66
N SER A 120 8.34 -22.99 -6.88
CA SER A 120 9.79 -22.82 -6.83
C SER A 120 10.56 -24.08 -6.43
N LEU A 121 9.92 -24.97 -5.65
CA LEU A 121 10.57 -26.22 -5.19
C LEU A 121 10.86 -27.18 -6.34
N THR A 122 10.10 -27.13 -7.42
CA THR A 122 10.17 -28.06 -8.55
C THR A 122 10.31 -27.37 -9.91
N SER A 123 10.38 -26.03 -9.93
CA SER A 123 10.33 -25.21 -11.15
C SER A 123 9.14 -25.59 -12.04
N ALA A 124 7.95 -25.71 -11.45
CA ALA A 124 6.74 -26.21 -12.11
C ALA A 124 6.30 -25.39 -13.34
N TRP A 125 6.80 -24.17 -13.51
CA TRP A 125 6.58 -23.32 -14.70
C TRP A 125 7.38 -23.77 -15.94
N GLY A 126 8.29 -24.75 -15.82
CA GLY A 126 9.06 -25.30 -16.93
C GLY A 126 10.03 -24.32 -17.59
N ALA A 127 10.31 -24.54 -18.88
CA ALA A 127 11.27 -23.73 -19.63
C ALA A 127 10.74 -22.37 -20.10
N ASP A 128 9.42 -22.21 -20.17
CA ASP A 128 8.74 -20.96 -20.60
C ASP A 128 7.80 -20.44 -19.51
N PRO A 129 8.32 -19.69 -18.54
CA PRO A 129 7.53 -19.08 -17.46
C PRO A 129 6.43 -18.14 -17.95
N GLN A 130 6.61 -17.47 -19.09
CA GLN A 130 5.60 -16.56 -19.64
C GLN A 130 4.36 -17.34 -20.12
N THR A 131 4.56 -18.36 -20.92
CA THR A 131 3.44 -19.22 -21.37
C THR A 131 2.78 -19.90 -20.18
N PHE A 132 3.56 -20.41 -19.23
CA PHE A 132 3.00 -21.01 -18.02
C PHE A 132 2.13 -20.01 -17.25
N PHE A 133 2.60 -18.78 -17.00
CA PHE A 133 1.84 -17.80 -16.23
C PHE A 133 0.51 -17.45 -16.88
N PHE A 134 0.53 -17.06 -18.16
CA PHE A 134 -0.69 -16.61 -18.84
C PHE A 134 -1.63 -17.74 -19.27
N LYS A 135 -1.08 -18.86 -19.79
CA LYS A 135 -1.91 -19.92 -20.39
C LYS A 135 -2.22 -21.06 -19.44
N ASP A 136 -1.25 -21.50 -18.60
CA ASP A 136 -1.43 -22.69 -17.78
C ASP A 136 -1.88 -22.37 -16.36
N PHE A 137 -1.40 -21.25 -15.80
CA PHE A 137 -1.71 -20.83 -14.44
C PHE A 137 -2.94 -19.93 -14.39
N LEU A 138 -2.95 -18.79 -15.10
CA LEU A 138 -4.09 -17.87 -15.14
C LEU A 138 -5.19 -18.31 -16.11
N GLN A 139 -4.84 -19.09 -17.14
CA GLN A 139 -5.74 -19.41 -18.27
C GLN A 139 -6.40 -18.15 -18.84
N MET A 140 -5.57 -17.09 -19.03
CA MET A 140 -6.03 -15.75 -19.30
C MET A 140 -6.84 -15.67 -20.60
N ALA A 141 -8.05 -15.14 -20.50
CA ALA A 141 -8.92 -14.78 -21.61
C ALA A 141 -8.81 -13.30 -21.95
N ASP A 142 -9.30 -12.92 -23.14
CA ASP A 142 -9.39 -11.51 -23.54
C ASP A 142 -10.38 -10.74 -22.65
N ALA A 143 -10.12 -9.46 -22.41
CA ALA A 143 -11.00 -8.58 -21.64
C ALA A 143 -12.43 -8.47 -22.22
N LYS A 144 -12.62 -8.80 -23.51
CA LYS A 144 -13.92 -8.85 -24.17
C LYS A 144 -14.76 -10.06 -23.75
N ASP A 145 -14.10 -11.12 -23.30
CA ASP A 145 -14.73 -12.39 -22.93
C ASP A 145 -15.00 -12.48 -21.42
N LEU A 146 -15.46 -11.37 -20.83
CA LEU A 146 -15.75 -11.28 -19.40
C LEU A 146 -16.77 -12.38 -19.00
N GLY A 147 -16.35 -13.29 -18.11
CA GLY A 147 -17.13 -14.43 -17.68
C GLY A 147 -16.80 -14.92 -16.28
N LEU A 148 -17.52 -15.93 -15.81
CA LEU A 148 -17.31 -16.61 -14.53
C LEU A 148 -16.58 -17.96 -14.71
N ASP A 149 -15.66 -18.05 -15.65
CA ASP A 149 -14.86 -19.25 -15.88
C ASP A 149 -13.76 -19.34 -14.83
N PHE A 150 -14.04 -20.10 -13.76
CA PHE A 150 -13.14 -20.21 -12.62
C PHE A 150 -11.90 -21.02 -12.92
N VAL A 151 -10.75 -20.50 -12.47
CA VAL A 151 -9.45 -21.18 -12.52
C VAL A 151 -9.11 -21.70 -11.13
N GLY A 152 -9.23 -23.01 -10.90
CA GLY A 152 -9.02 -23.60 -9.58
C GLY A 152 -7.63 -23.36 -8.99
N LYS A 153 -6.59 -23.29 -9.84
CA LYS A 153 -5.21 -22.96 -9.43
C LYS A 153 -5.08 -21.53 -8.88
N VAL A 154 -5.98 -20.62 -9.26
CA VAL A 154 -6.03 -19.22 -8.80
C VAL A 154 -7.02 -19.07 -7.66
N ALA A 155 -8.25 -19.57 -7.82
CA ALA A 155 -9.32 -19.42 -6.84
C ALA A 155 -9.01 -20.10 -5.50
N GLY A 156 -8.38 -21.28 -5.50
CA GLY A 156 -8.03 -22.00 -4.27
C GLY A 156 -7.09 -21.21 -3.35
N PRO A 157 -5.88 -20.82 -3.83
CA PRO A 157 -4.97 -19.99 -3.05
C PRO A 157 -5.57 -18.62 -2.64
N LEU A 158 -6.37 -18.01 -3.52
CA LEU A 158 -7.08 -16.76 -3.21
C LEU A 158 -8.02 -16.92 -2.00
N ILE A 159 -8.84 -17.97 -1.97
CA ILE A 159 -9.72 -18.28 -0.84
C ILE A 159 -8.90 -18.55 0.43
N ALA A 160 -7.79 -19.29 0.31
CA ALA A 160 -6.90 -19.56 1.45
C ALA A 160 -6.32 -18.28 2.04
N VAL A 161 -5.89 -17.32 1.21
CA VAL A 161 -5.40 -16.00 1.65
C VAL A 161 -6.50 -15.24 2.40
N TRP A 162 -7.74 -15.25 1.89
CA TRP A 162 -8.85 -14.61 2.58
C TRP A 162 -9.14 -15.26 3.94
N VAL A 163 -9.25 -16.57 4.01
CA VAL A 163 -9.48 -17.30 5.27
C VAL A 163 -8.39 -16.98 6.28
N PHE A 164 -7.13 -17.02 5.86
CA PHE A 164 -5.97 -16.70 6.71
C PHE A 164 -6.01 -15.26 7.22
N THR A 165 -6.26 -14.30 6.33
CA THR A 165 -6.34 -12.87 6.69
C THR A 165 -7.48 -12.62 7.68
N LEU A 166 -8.69 -13.13 7.40
CA LEU A 166 -9.84 -12.94 8.27
C LEU A 166 -9.65 -13.61 9.64
N ALA A 167 -8.98 -14.76 9.70
CA ALA A 167 -8.62 -15.38 10.96
C ALA A 167 -7.69 -14.49 11.81
N ILE A 168 -6.66 -13.89 11.20
CA ILE A 168 -5.79 -12.93 11.89
C ILE A 168 -6.60 -11.70 12.34
N MET A 169 -7.45 -11.16 11.48
CA MET A 169 -8.25 -9.97 11.79
C MET A 169 -9.21 -10.20 12.96
N ALA A 170 -9.78 -11.40 13.07
CA ALA A 170 -10.67 -11.78 14.16
C ALA A 170 -9.97 -11.80 15.53
N LEU A 171 -8.65 -12.03 15.58
CA LEU A 171 -7.85 -12.00 16.82
C LEU A 171 -7.67 -10.60 17.41
N GLY A 172 -8.05 -9.54 16.67
CA GLY A 172 -7.99 -8.15 17.12
C GLY A 172 -6.67 -7.45 16.86
N VAL A 173 -6.59 -6.18 17.30
CA VAL A 173 -5.44 -5.32 17.00
C VAL A 173 -4.14 -5.84 17.61
N GLN A 174 -4.14 -6.29 18.85
CA GLN A 174 -2.92 -6.71 19.55
C GLN A 174 -2.42 -8.08 19.11
N LYS A 175 -3.29 -9.10 19.18
CA LYS A 175 -2.90 -10.48 18.89
C LYS A 175 -2.88 -10.75 17.37
N GLY A 176 -3.80 -10.14 16.63
CA GLY A 176 -3.89 -10.27 15.18
C GLY A 176 -2.93 -9.32 14.48
N VAL A 177 -3.29 -8.03 14.35
CA VAL A 177 -2.54 -7.06 13.54
C VAL A 177 -1.11 -6.88 14.03
N ALA A 178 -0.92 -6.52 15.31
CA ALA A 178 0.41 -6.30 15.88
C ALA A 178 1.22 -7.59 15.97
N GLY A 179 0.59 -8.69 16.38
CA GLY A 179 1.25 -10.00 16.49
C GLY A 179 1.76 -10.50 15.14
N ALA A 180 0.92 -10.46 14.11
CA ALA A 180 1.29 -10.85 12.76
C ALA A 180 2.42 -9.96 12.20
N SER A 181 2.31 -8.64 12.33
CA SER A 181 3.33 -7.71 11.83
C SER A 181 4.67 -7.87 12.58
N THR A 182 4.64 -8.10 13.89
CA THR A 182 5.85 -8.32 14.70
C THR A 182 6.58 -9.62 14.31
N PHE A 183 5.84 -10.61 13.82
CA PHE A 183 6.41 -11.88 13.35
C PHE A 183 6.83 -11.83 11.89
N PHE A 184 5.94 -11.43 11.00
CA PHE A 184 6.18 -11.49 9.55
C PHE A 184 7.17 -10.44 9.05
N MET A 185 7.20 -9.25 9.64
CA MET A 185 8.09 -8.19 9.16
C MET A 185 9.58 -8.51 9.35
N PRO A 186 10.07 -8.94 10.53
CA PRO A 186 11.46 -9.38 10.66
C PRO A 186 11.78 -10.60 9.81
N LEU A 187 10.86 -11.56 9.69
CA LEU A 187 11.05 -12.74 8.86
C LEU A 187 11.21 -12.37 7.38
N LEU A 188 10.36 -11.47 6.88
CA LEU A 188 10.48 -10.88 5.54
C LEU A 188 11.86 -10.28 5.31
N VAL A 189 12.34 -9.43 6.22
CA VAL A 189 13.63 -8.77 6.09
C VAL A 189 14.77 -9.79 6.06
N VAL A 190 14.75 -10.77 6.97
CA VAL A 190 15.78 -11.83 7.02
C VAL A 190 15.80 -12.65 5.73
N MET A 191 14.64 -13.12 5.27
CA MET A 191 14.54 -13.89 4.01
C MET A 191 15.05 -13.07 2.82
N PHE A 192 14.66 -11.80 2.78
CA PHE A 192 15.06 -10.92 1.68
C PHE A 192 16.56 -10.60 1.70
N VAL A 193 17.15 -10.34 2.86
CA VAL A 193 18.60 -10.14 3.01
C VAL A 193 19.39 -11.38 2.57
N ILE A 194 18.93 -12.59 2.93
CA ILE A 194 19.55 -13.82 2.47
C ILE A 194 19.46 -13.93 0.94
N MET A 195 18.29 -13.66 0.36
CA MET A 195 18.10 -13.67 -1.09
C MET A 195 19.02 -12.67 -1.79
N VAL A 196 19.11 -11.43 -1.28
CA VAL A 196 20.03 -10.41 -1.79
C VAL A 196 21.49 -10.89 -1.71
N GLY A 197 21.90 -11.47 -0.57
CA GLY A 197 23.24 -12.04 -0.40
C GLY A 197 23.55 -13.09 -1.46
N ILE A 198 22.63 -14.00 -1.75
CA ILE A 198 22.79 -15.00 -2.81
C ILE A 198 22.86 -14.32 -4.18
N ALA A 199 21.94 -13.40 -4.49
CA ALA A 199 21.89 -12.71 -5.77
C ALA A 199 23.19 -11.97 -6.10
N LEU A 200 23.83 -11.36 -5.09
CA LEU A 200 25.11 -10.67 -5.24
C LEU A 200 26.29 -11.60 -5.60
N THR A 201 26.19 -12.89 -5.31
CA THR A 201 27.22 -13.88 -5.68
C THR A 201 27.04 -14.45 -7.09
N LEU A 202 25.93 -14.16 -7.76
CA LEU A 202 25.65 -14.68 -9.10
C LEU A 202 26.55 -14.01 -10.16
N PRO A 203 27.01 -14.76 -11.20
CA PRO A 203 27.73 -14.17 -12.33
C PRO A 203 26.91 -13.08 -13.03
N GLY A 204 27.50 -11.91 -13.24
CA GLY A 204 26.79 -10.78 -13.87
C GLY A 204 26.03 -9.88 -12.90
N ALA A 205 25.99 -10.18 -11.60
CA ALA A 205 25.33 -9.33 -10.60
C ALA A 205 25.85 -7.88 -10.62
N ALA A 206 27.16 -7.68 -10.78
CA ALA A 206 27.77 -6.36 -10.88
C ALA A 206 27.20 -5.55 -12.06
N LYS A 207 26.95 -6.18 -13.23
CA LYS A 207 26.33 -5.51 -14.39
C LYS A 207 24.93 -5.00 -14.07
N GLY A 208 24.14 -5.76 -13.29
CA GLY A 208 22.84 -5.32 -12.81
C GLY A 208 22.92 -4.13 -11.86
N LEU A 209 23.87 -4.17 -10.91
CA LEU A 209 24.10 -3.06 -9.99
C LEU A 209 24.58 -1.80 -10.71
N ASP A 210 25.46 -1.93 -11.70
CA ASP A 210 25.90 -0.81 -12.53
C ASP A 210 24.70 -0.18 -13.28
N ALA A 211 23.79 -1.01 -13.83
CA ALA A 211 22.60 -0.52 -14.50
C ALA A 211 21.66 0.25 -13.54
N LEU A 212 21.53 -0.21 -12.28
CA LEU A 212 20.69 0.48 -11.28
C LEU A 212 21.35 1.75 -10.76
N PHE A 213 22.65 1.74 -10.46
CA PHE A 213 23.32 2.81 -9.73
C PHE A 213 24.11 3.80 -10.59
N THR A 214 24.38 3.49 -11.86
CA THR A 214 24.99 4.46 -12.76
C THR A 214 24.06 5.66 -12.97
N PRO A 215 24.48 6.89 -12.58
CA PRO A 215 23.57 8.01 -12.58
C PRO A 215 23.50 8.65 -13.96
N ASP A 216 22.28 8.82 -14.48
CA ASP A 216 22.01 9.73 -15.61
C ASP A 216 21.47 11.05 -15.08
N TRP A 217 22.39 11.99 -14.78
CA TRP A 217 22.03 13.31 -14.24
C TRP A 217 21.21 14.17 -15.20
N SER A 218 21.24 13.89 -16.51
CA SER A 218 20.44 14.63 -17.48
C SER A 218 18.94 14.44 -17.28
N ARG A 219 18.55 13.30 -16.74
CA ARG A 219 17.15 12.95 -16.42
C ARG A 219 16.53 13.83 -15.35
N LEU A 220 17.32 14.48 -14.49
CA LEU A 220 16.79 15.41 -13.48
C LEU A 220 16.12 16.66 -14.07
N ALA A 221 16.39 16.99 -15.31
CA ALA A 221 15.72 18.07 -16.03
C ALA A 221 14.32 17.68 -16.51
N ASP A 222 14.00 16.40 -16.56
CA ASP A 222 12.67 15.90 -16.96
C ASP A 222 11.69 15.93 -15.77
N PRO A 223 10.60 16.73 -15.83
CA PRO A 223 9.58 16.76 -14.78
C PRO A 223 8.95 15.40 -14.49
N LYS A 224 8.93 14.47 -15.45
CA LYS A 224 8.37 13.13 -15.29
C LYS A 224 9.12 12.31 -14.23
N VAL A 225 10.44 12.51 -14.12
CA VAL A 225 11.26 11.83 -13.10
C VAL A 225 10.86 12.24 -11.69
N TRP A 226 10.55 13.52 -11.49
CA TRP A 226 10.05 14.03 -10.20
C TRP A 226 8.66 13.50 -9.90
N VAL A 227 7.76 13.49 -10.88
CA VAL A 227 6.42 12.88 -10.73
C VAL A 227 6.52 11.40 -10.35
N ALA A 228 7.40 10.65 -11.00
CA ALA A 228 7.63 9.25 -10.70
C ALA A 228 8.15 9.05 -9.26
N ALA A 229 9.06 9.91 -8.79
CA ALA A 229 9.59 9.87 -7.43
C ALA A 229 8.51 10.16 -6.38
N TYR A 230 7.73 11.21 -6.57
CA TYR A 230 6.61 11.52 -5.68
C TYR A 230 5.55 10.41 -5.70
N GLY A 231 5.19 9.90 -6.87
CA GLY A 231 4.25 8.78 -7.03
C GLY A 231 4.72 7.52 -6.30
N GLN A 232 6.02 7.19 -6.39
CA GLN A 232 6.60 6.05 -5.67
C GLN A 232 6.48 6.24 -4.15
N ILE A 233 6.81 7.41 -3.62
CA ILE A 233 6.73 7.70 -2.19
C ILE A 233 5.29 7.63 -1.67
N PHE A 234 4.31 8.16 -2.41
CA PHE A 234 2.90 8.05 -2.04
C PHE A 234 2.43 6.61 -1.94
N PHE A 235 2.75 5.82 -2.96
CA PHE A 235 2.39 4.42 -3.01
C PHE A 235 3.05 3.61 -1.90
N SER A 236 4.35 3.82 -1.71
CA SER A 236 5.20 3.03 -0.82
C SER A 236 4.89 3.26 0.67
N LEU A 237 4.61 4.49 1.10
CA LEU A 237 4.39 4.80 2.51
C LEU A 237 2.96 4.54 3.01
N SER A 238 2.08 4.03 2.18
CA SER A 238 0.67 3.77 2.53
C SER A 238 -0.05 4.99 3.12
N ILE A 239 0.26 6.18 2.59
CA ILE A 239 -0.33 7.46 3.02
C ILE A 239 -1.53 7.83 2.15
N CYS A 240 -2.39 8.68 2.68
CA CYS A 240 -3.55 9.24 1.98
C CYS A 240 -4.72 8.29 1.69
N PHE A 241 -4.72 7.07 2.22
CA PHE A 241 -5.89 6.17 2.10
C PHE A 241 -6.31 5.50 3.43
N GLY A 242 -5.97 6.15 4.54
CA GLY A 242 -6.58 5.89 5.84
C GLY A 242 -5.88 4.85 6.71
N ILE A 243 -4.87 4.12 6.22
CA ILE A 243 -4.16 3.11 7.02
C ILE A 243 -3.44 3.78 8.18
N MET A 244 -2.65 4.81 7.92
CA MET A 244 -1.85 5.48 8.93
C MET A 244 -2.74 6.27 9.91
N ILE A 245 -3.88 6.79 9.47
CA ILE A 245 -4.93 7.37 10.33
C ILE A 245 -5.48 6.31 11.28
N THR A 246 -5.83 5.11 10.76
CA THR A 246 -6.37 4.01 11.56
C THR A 246 -5.37 3.54 12.60
N TYR A 247 -4.14 3.27 12.19
CA TYR A 247 -3.10 2.76 13.07
C TYR A 247 -2.69 3.75 14.15
N SER A 248 -2.54 5.03 13.82
CA SER A 248 -2.22 6.06 14.82
C SER A 248 -3.35 6.28 15.82
N SER A 249 -4.61 5.97 15.45
CA SER A 249 -5.73 6.00 16.38
C SER A 249 -5.64 4.97 17.52
N TYR A 250 -4.83 3.93 17.35
CA TYR A 250 -4.54 2.89 18.35
C TYR A 250 -3.29 3.19 19.20
N LEU A 251 -2.64 4.32 19.01
CA LEU A 251 -1.49 4.72 19.80
C LEU A 251 -1.91 5.19 21.20
N LYS A 252 -1.01 5.03 22.17
CA LYS A 252 -1.19 5.60 23.51
C LYS A 252 -1.09 7.13 23.47
N LYS A 253 -1.78 7.82 24.37
CA LYS A 253 -1.87 9.29 24.40
C LYS A 253 -0.52 10.02 24.36
N LYS A 254 0.48 9.50 25.08
CA LYS A 254 1.84 10.08 25.16
C LYS A 254 2.84 9.36 24.23
N THR A 255 2.52 9.23 22.96
CA THR A 255 3.41 8.60 21.96
C THR A 255 4.14 9.68 21.16
N ASP A 256 5.46 9.52 21.01
CA ASP A 256 6.28 10.36 20.12
C ASP A 256 5.93 10.07 18.65
N LEU A 257 5.12 10.95 18.05
CA LEU A 257 4.66 10.80 16.67
C LEU A 257 5.74 11.15 15.65
N GLY A 258 6.48 12.24 15.87
CA GLY A 258 7.51 12.72 14.95
C GLY A 258 8.66 11.74 14.78
N GLY A 259 9.26 11.31 15.89
CA GLY A 259 10.32 10.33 15.86
C GLY A 259 9.88 8.98 15.30
N THR A 260 8.62 8.59 15.55
CA THR A 260 8.08 7.34 14.99
C THR A 260 7.87 7.43 13.48
N GLY A 261 7.36 8.56 12.96
CA GLY A 261 7.16 8.77 11.52
C GLY A 261 8.46 8.75 10.75
N LEU A 262 9.54 9.36 11.30
CA LEU A 262 10.86 9.31 10.68
C LEU A 262 11.39 7.87 10.59
N VAL A 263 11.29 7.10 11.68
CA VAL A 263 11.73 5.70 11.68
C VAL A 263 10.98 4.88 10.64
N VAL A 264 9.65 5.02 10.55
CA VAL A 264 8.84 4.29 9.56
C VAL A 264 9.19 4.70 8.13
N GLY A 265 9.31 6.02 7.84
CA GLY A 265 9.67 6.51 6.51
C GLY A 265 11.04 6.03 6.04
N PHE A 266 12.07 6.15 6.88
CA PHE A 266 13.41 5.70 6.52
C PHE A 266 13.56 4.18 6.48
N ALA A 267 12.88 3.43 7.35
CA ALA A 267 12.87 1.96 7.31
C ALA A 267 12.28 1.44 5.99
N ASN A 268 11.16 2.02 5.57
CA ASN A 268 10.55 1.71 4.27
C ASN A 268 11.50 1.99 3.10
N SER A 269 12.08 3.19 3.06
CA SER A 269 13.01 3.58 1.98
C SER A 269 14.29 2.75 1.97
N SER A 270 14.80 2.36 3.14
CA SER A 270 15.96 1.46 3.24
C SER A 270 15.65 0.07 2.68
N PHE A 271 14.42 -0.43 2.90
CA PHE A 271 14.00 -1.69 2.31
C PHE A 271 13.84 -1.60 0.79
N GLU A 272 13.35 -0.48 0.24
CA GLU A 272 13.28 -0.26 -1.21
C GLU A 272 14.66 -0.29 -1.86
N LEU A 273 15.66 0.36 -1.26
CA LEU A 273 17.04 0.32 -1.76
C LEU A 273 17.60 -1.11 -1.69
N LEU A 274 17.37 -1.83 -0.60
CA LEU A 274 17.76 -3.24 -0.47
C LEU A 274 17.08 -4.10 -1.56
N ALA A 275 15.79 -3.85 -1.82
CA ALA A 275 15.06 -4.53 -2.88
C ALA A 275 15.65 -4.23 -4.26
N GLY A 276 16.00 -2.97 -4.53
CA GLY A 276 16.68 -2.55 -5.75
C GLY A 276 17.98 -3.33 -5.97
N ILE A 277 18.81 -3.43 -4.95
CA ILE A 277 20.08 -4.18 -5.00
C ILE A 277 19.83 -5.66 -5.36
N GLY A 278 18.92 -6.33 -4.65
CA GLY A 278 18.66 -7.75 -4.88
C GLY A 278 18.04 -8.05 -6.25
N VAL A 279 17.05 -7.27 -6.64
CA VAL A 279 16.36 -7.44 -7.92
C VAL A 279 17.31 -7.19 -9.10
N PHE A 280 18.09 -6.10 -9.06
CA PHE A 280 19.01 -5.80 -10.15
C PHE A 280 20.24 -6.69 -10.19
N ALA A 281 20.73 -7.18 -9.05
CA ALA A 281 21.74 -8.23 -9.04
C ALA A 281 21.23 -9.50 -9.75
N ALA A 282 19.99 -9.91 -9.50
CA ALA A 282 19.36 -11.05 -10.14
C ALA A 282 19.06 -10.81 -11.65
N LEU A 283 18.63 -9.60 -12.02
CA LEU A 283 18.46 -9.22 -13.44
C LEU A 283 19.79 -9.14 -14.18
N GLY A 284 20.86 -8.70 -13.52
CA GLY A 284 22.23 -8.72 -14.08
C GLY A 284 22.70 -10.13 -14.40
N PHE A 285 22.42 -11.11 -13.53
CA PHE A 285 22.66 -12.52 -13.79
C PHE A 285 21.87 -13.00 -15.01
N MET A 286 20.56 -12.70 -15.09
CA MET A 286 19.72 -13.08 -16.22
C MET A 286 20.23 -12.49 -17.55
N ALA A 287 20.59 -11.21 -17.56
CA ALA A 287 21.16 -10.53 -18.71
C ALA A 287 22.51 -11.17 -19.14
N HIS A 288 23.37 -11.48 -18.18
CA HIS A 288 24.65 -12.16 -18.44
C HIS A 288 24.44 -13.55 -19.06
N ALA A 289 23.55 -14.36 -18.49
CA ALA A 289 23.23 -15.70 -18.98
C ALA A 289 22.61 -15.68 -20.38
N ALA A 290 21.79 -14.65 -20.69
CA ALA A 290 21.16 -14.49 -21.99
C ALA A 290 22.04 -13.76 -23.04
N GLY A 291 23.21 -13.25 -22.66
CA GLY A 291 24.07 -12.43 -23.54
C GLY A 291 23.42 -11.10 -23.96
N LYS A 292 22.57 -10.53 -23.08
CA LYS A 292 21.79 -9.32 -23.32
C LYS A 292 22.19 -8.16 -22.41
N GLU A 293 21.66 -6.97 -22.71
CA GLU A 293 21.76 -5.84 -21.80
C GLU A 293 20.66 -5.93 -20.71
N VAL A 294 20.92 -5.31 -19.54
CA VAL A 294 19.96 -5.33 -18.41
C VAL A 294 18.64 -4.66 -18.82
N SER A 295 18.69 -3.61 -19.64
CA SER A 295 17.53 -2.90 -20.18
C SER A 295 16.59 -3.78 -21.02
N GLU A 296 17.10 -4.84 -21.64
CA GLU A 296 16.31 -5.75 -22.46
C GLU A 296 15.58 -6.82 -21.63
N VAL A 297 16.02 -7.05 -20.41
CA VAL A 297 15.45 -8.06 -19.49
C VAL A 297 14.72 -7.45 -18.31
N ALA A 298 14.94 -6.16 -18.05
CA ALA A 298 14.26 -5.44 -16.98
C ALA A 298 12.77 -5.34 -17.26
N SER A 299 11.97 -5.63 -16.26
CA SER A 299 10.51 -5.56 -16.31
C SER A 299 9.95 -5.06 -14.98
N ASN A 300 8.68 -4.70 -14.96
CA ASN A 300 7.99 -4.12 -13.81
C ASN A 300 6.85 -5.04 -13.33
N GLY A 301 6.49 -4.90 -12.05
CA GLY A 301 5.30 -5.49 -11.48
C GLY A 301 5.20 -6.99 -11.67
N ILE A 302 4.07 -7.41 -12.21
CA ILE A 302 3.70 -8.82 -12.44
C ILE A 302 4.72 -9.51 -13.38
N GLY A 303 5.18 -8.81 -14.42
CA GLY A 303 6.19 -9.35 -15.35
C GLY A 303 7.51 -9.66 -14.66
N LEU A 304 8.00 -8.78 -13.81
CA LEU A 304 9.19 -9.02 -13.01
C LEU A 304 9.03 -10.23 -12.09
N ALA A 305 7.94 -10.25 -11.30
CA ALA A 305 7.75 -11.27 -10.28
C ALA A 305 7.46 -12.66 -10.87
N PHE A 306 6.56 -12.76 -11.85
CA PHE A 306 6.01 -14.06 -12.29
C PHE A 306 6.56 -14.55 -13.62
N ILE A 307 7.40 -13.76 -14.30
CA ILE A 307 8.07 -14.16 -15.55
C ILE A 307 9.59 -14.09 -15.41
N ALA A 308 10.15 -12.91 -15.06
CA ALA A 308 11.60 -12.73 -14.98
C ALA A 308 12.23 -13.56 -13.84
N PHE A 309 11.68 -13.50 -12.63
CA PHE A 309 12.22 -14.28 -11.52
C PHE A 309 12.14 -15.81 -11.72
N PRO A 310 11.05 -16.40 -12.21
CA PRO A 310 11.05 -17.81 -12.63
C PRO A 310 12.11 -18.16 -13.65
N THR A 311 12.38 -17.27 -14.63
CA THR A 311 13.47 -17.46 -15.59
C THR A 311 14.85 -17.46 -14.89
N ILE A 312 15.07 -16.55 -13.94
CA ILE A 312 16.29 -16.51 -13.13
C ILE A 312 16.44 -17.80 -12.32
N ILE A 313 15.37 -18.25 -11.65
CA ILE A 313 15.34 -19.45 -10.82
C ILE A 313 15.71 -20.69 -11.63
N ASN A 314 15.25 -20.79 -12.88
CA ASN A 314 15.59 -21.91 -13.76
C ASN A 314 17.09 -22.01 -14.08
N GLN A 315 17.80 -20.90 -14.07
CA GLN A 315 19.20 -20.82 -14.52
C GLN A 315 20.19 -20.69 -13.34
N ALA A 316 19.72 -20.19 -12.20
CA ALA A 316 20.59 -19.90 -11.06
C ALA A 316 20.98 -21.16 -10.28
N PRO A 317 22.24 -21.24 -9.80
CA PRO A 317 22.58 -22.21 -8.77
C PRO A 317 21.73 -21.93 -7.53
N MET A 318 21.21 -23.00 -6.89
CA MET A 318 20.24 -22.88 -5.78
C MET A 318 18.92 -22.18 -6.16
N GLY A 319 18.48 -22.26 -7.41
CA GLY A 319 17.30 -21.58 -7.90
C GLY A 319 16.04 -21.81 -7.03
N ALA A 320 15.79 -23.04 -6.60
CA ALA A 320 14.66 -23.36 -5.71
C ALA A 320 14.71 -22.54 -4.39
N LEU A 321 15.90 -22.38 -3.80
CA LEU A 321 16.05 -21.58 -2.59
C LEU A 321 15.79 -20.09 -2.87
N ILE A 322 16.36 -19.54 -3.95
CA ILE A 322 16.09 -18.16 -4.39
C ILE A 322 14.60 -17.95 -4.57
N GLY A 323 13.92 -18.88 -5.24
CA GLY A 323 12.49 -18.79 -5.49
C GLY A 323 11.64 -18.81 -4.22
N VAL A 324 11.92 -19.72 -3.29
CA VAL A 324 11.22 -19.79 -2.00
C VAL A 324 11.46 -18.52 -1.18
N LEU A 325 12.70 -18.00 -1.16
CA LEU A 325 13.03 -16.76 -0.45
C LEU A 325 12.33 -15.54 -1.09
N PHE A 326 12.35 -15.44 -2.41
CA PHE A 326 11.73 -14.33 -3.12
C PHE A 326 10.20 -14.34 -2.99
N PHE A 327 9.55 -15.43 -3.41
CA PHE A 327 8.10 -15.52 -3.36
C PHE A 327 7.55 -15.59 -1.93
N GLY A 328 8.26 -16.24 -1.01
CA GLY A 328 7.95 -16.22 0.41
C GLY A 328 8.00 -14.80 0.99
N SER A 329 9.00 -14.00 0.59
CA SER A 329 9.08 -12.58 0.95
C SER A 329 7.90 -11.79 0.39
N LEU A 330 7.49 -12.04 -0.85
CA LEU A 330 6.29 -11.42 -1.44
C LEU A 330 5.02 -11.80 -0.66
N VAL A 331 4.88 -13.06 -0.23
CA VAL A 331 3.74 -13.50 0.59
C VAL A 331 3.70 -12.74 1.91
N PHE A 332 4.81 -12.64 2.63
CA PHE A 332 4.84 -11.94 3.92
C PHE A 332 4.63 -10.44 3.76
N ALA A 333 5.24 -9.79 2.77
CA ALA A 333 4.99 -8.40 2.44
C ALA A 333 3.51 -8.17 2.07
N GLY A 334 2.95 -9.06 1.25
CA GLY A 334 1.56 -8.99 0.84
C GLY A 334 0.58 -9.18 2.00
N VAL A 335 0.81 -10.16 2.85
CA VAL A 335 -0.05 -10.44 4.03
C VAL A 335 -0.03 -9.28 5.01
N THR A 336 1.13 -8.72 5.36
CA THR A 336 1.21 -7.58 6.29
C THR A 336 0.49 -6.34 5.75
N SER A 337 0.64 -6.06 4.45
CA SER A 337 -0.09 -4.97 3.79
C SER A 337 -1.60 -5.25 3.73
N MET A 338 -2.02 -6.47 3.38
CA MET A 338 -3.44 -6.85 3.32
C MET A 338 -4.13 -6.72 4.69
N ILE A 339 -3.48 -7.15 5.78
CA ILE A 339 -3.96 -6.97 7.15
C ILE A 339 -4.21 -5.49 7.43
N SER A 340 -3.31 -4.60 7.00
CA SER A 340 -3.42 -3.16 7.21
C SER A 340 -4.60 -2.54 6.44
N ILE A 341 -4.81 -2.97 5.20
CA ILE A 341 -5.91 -2.53 4.35
C ILE A 341 -7.26 -2.98 4.93
N VAL A 342 -7.36 -4.25 5.31
CA VAL A 342 -8.59 -4.81 5.93
C VAL A 342 -8.88 -4.14 7.28
N GLU A 343 -7.83 -3.73 8.05
CA GLU A 343 -8.01 -3.05 9.32
C GLU A 343 -8.77 -1.72 9.19
N VAL A 344 -8.50 -0.94 8.14
CA VAL A 344 -9.24 0.31 7.87
C VAL A 344 -10.74 0.03 7.74
N ILE A 345 -11.07 -1.04 7.02
CA ILE A 345 -12.45 -1.43 6.72
C ILE A 345 -13.16 -1.92 7.98
N VAL A 346 -12.51 -2.84 8.71
CA VAL A 346 -13.05 -3.42 9.94
C VAL A 346 -13.24 -2.34 11.01
N ALA A 347 -12.26 -1.45 11.20
CA ALA A 347 -12.35 -0.33 12.12
C ALA A 347 -13.50 0.62 11.78
N ALA A 348 -13.70 0.91 10.49
CA ALA A 348 -14.80 1.79 10.05
C ALA A 348 -16.17 1.17 10.34
N ILE A 349 -16.35 -0.12 10.10
CA ILE A 349 -17.59 -0.85 10.41
C ILE A 349 -17.81 -0.93 11.91
N GLN A 350 -16.77 -1.22 12.71
CA GLN A 350 -16.86 -1.21 14.17
C GLN A 350 -17.32 0.16 14.68
N ASP A 351 -16.67 1.23 14.23
CA ASP A 351 -16.99 2.59 14.66
C ASP A 351 -18.41 3.00 14.23
N LYS A 352 -18.82 2.71 12.98
CA LYS A 352 -20.15 3.08 12.45
C LYS A 352 -21.28 2.33 13.11
N MET A 353 -21.13 1.01 13.28
CA MET A 353 -22.18 0.12 13.75
C MET A 353 -22.13 -0.20 15.24
N ASN A 354 -21.05 0.21 15.93
CA ASN A 354 -20.81 -0.11 17.34
C ASN A 354 -20.95 -1.62 17.65
N ILE A 355 -20.25 -2.45 16.88
CA ILE A 355 -20.30 -3.91 16.98
C ILE A 355 -18.92 -4.50 17.34
N GLY A 356 -18.94 -5.72 17.81
CA GLY A 356 -17.72 -6.44 18.19
C GLY A 356 -16.80 -6.74 17.00
N ARG A 357 -15.54 -6.98 17.31
CA ARG A 357 -14.46 -7.20 16.33
C ARG A 357 -14.76 -8.33 15.34
N VAL A 358 -15.13 -9.51 15.84
CA VAL A 358 -15.40 -10.69 15.01
C VAL A 358 -16.56 -10.42 14.04
N SER A 359 -17.65 -9.82 14.53
CA SER A 359 -18.80 -9.49 13.69
C SER A 359 -18.42 -8.49 12.60
N ALA A 360 -17.64 -7.44 12.93
CA ALA A 360 -17.18 -6.48 11.94
C ALA A 360 -16.26 -7.12 10.89
N THR A 361 -15.37 -8.02 11.33
CA THR A 361 -14.48 -8.77 10.41
C THR A 361 -15.27 -9.64 9.44
N LEU A 362 -16.30 -10.34 9.91
CA LEU A 362 -17.12 -11.19 9.04
C LEU A 362 -18.03 -10.38 8.10
N ILE A 363 -18.67 -9.31 8.61
CA ILE A 363 -19.52 -8.43 7.79
C ILE A 363 -18.74 -7.76 6.68
N ALA A 364 -17.50 -7.36 6.96
CA ALA A 364 -16.62 -6.78 5.95
C ALA A 364 -16.01 -7.85 5.04
N GLY A 365 -15.38 -8.85 5.64
CA GLY A 365 -14.46 -9.75 4.99
C GLY A 365 -15.16 -10.78 4.11
N VAL A 366 -16.27 -11.35 4.55
CA VAL A 366 -16.96 -12.40 3.77
C VAL A 366 -17.47 -11.87 2.42
N PRO A 367 -18.18 -10.74 2.35
CA PRO A 367 -18.58 -10.18 1.06
C PRO A 367 -17.37 -9.82 0.16
N MET A 368 -16.30 -9.25 0.73
CA MET A 368 -15.08 -8.95 -0.02
C MET A 368 -14.43 -10.21 -0.57
N ALA A 369 -14.34 -11.29 0.23
CA ALA A 369 -13.78 -12.57 -0.21
C ALA A 369 -14.60 -13.17 -1.36
N ILE A 370 -15.93 -13.09 -1.29
CA ILE A 370 -16.82 -13.55 -2.36
C ILE A 370 -16.58 -12.72 -3.62
N ILE A 371 -16.65 -11.41 -3.55
CA ILE A 371 -16.44 -10.51 -4.70
C ILE A 371 -15.04 -10.72 -5.29
N SER A 372 -14.02 -10.81 -4.45
CA SER A 372 -12.64 -11.09 -4.84
C SER A 372 -12.53 -12.39 -5.63
N THR A 373 -13.16 -13.46 -5.14
CA THR A 373 -13.12 -14.77 -5.81
C THR A 373 -13.89 -14.74 -7.13
N LEU A 374 -15.05 -14.09 -7.18
CA LEU A 374 -15.86 -13.97 -8.39
C LEU A 374 -15.16 -13.16 -9.50
N LEU A 375 -14.43 -12.12 -9.14
CA LEU A 375 -13.75 -11.25 -10.12
C LEU A 375 -12.36 -11.77 -10.51
N PHE A 376 -11.57 -12.27 -9.54
CA PHE A 376 -10.14 -12.55 -9.76
C PHE A 376 -9.78 -14.02 -9.75
N GLY A 377 -10.69 -14.90 -9.32
CA GLY A 377 -10.54 -16.36 -9.47
C GLY A 377 -10.85 -16.89 -10.86
N THR A 378 -11.03 -16.02 -11.85
CA THR A 378 -11.51 -16.31 -13.21
C THR A 378 -10.44 -16.04 -14.26
N THR A 379 -10.69 -16.49 -15.49
CA THR A 379 -9.82 -16.30 -16.67
C THR A 379 -9.61 -14.82 -17.03
N THR A 380 -10.54 -13.94 -16.68
CA THR A 380 -10.45 -12.47 -16.91
C THR A 380 -9.95 -11.68 -15.70
N GLY A 381 -9.52 -12.37 -14.64
CA GLY A 381 -9.10 -11.72 -13.39
C GLY A 381 -7.94 -10.75 -13.56
N LEU A 382 -6.94 -11.05 -14.38
CA LEU A 382 -5.80 -10.17 -14.60
C LEU A 382 -6.17 -8.86 -15.33
N PRO A 383 -6.91 -8.85 -16.46
CA PRO A 383 -7.38 -7.61 -17.08
C PRO A 383 -8.21 -6.72 -16.11
N VAL A 384 -9.10 -7.32 -15.32
CA VAL A 384 -9.89 -6.58 -14.32
C VAL A 384 -8.99 -5.95 -13.26
N LEU A 385 -8.01 -6.71 -12.76
CA LEU A 385 -7.03 -6.23 -11.79
C LEU A 385 -6.24 -5.03 -12.34
N ASP A 386 -5.73 -5.13 -13.56
CA ASP A 386 -4.88 -4.11 -14.18
C ASP A 386 -5.62 -2.76 -14.29
N VAL A 387 -6.87 -2.79 -14.74
CA VAL A 387 -7.69 -1.56 -14.83
C VAL A 387 -8.04 -1.02 -13.45
N LEU A 388 -8.50 -1.88 -12.53
CA LEU A 388 -8.84 -1.44 -11.17
C LEU A 388 -7.63 -0.86 -10.45
N ASP A 389 -6.45 -1.49 -10.56
CA ASP A 389 -5.22 -1.00 -9.93
C ASP A 389 -4.83 0.38 -10.46
N LYS A 390 -4.83 0.59 -11.78
CA LYS A 390 -4.53 1.90 -12.39
C LYS A 390 -5.47 2.98 -11.90
N PHE A 391 -6.77 2.75 -11.96
CA PHE A 391 -7.78 3.76 -11.64
C PHE A 391 -7.87 4.02 -10.14
N ILE A 392 -7.75 2.99 -9.28
CA ILE A 392 -7.80 3.18 -7.83
C ILE A 392 -6.57 3.90 -7.29
N ASN A 393 -5.38 3.65 -7.86
CA ASN A 393 -4.18 4.39 -7.48
C ASN A 393 -4.31 5.88 -7.84
N THR A 394 -4.83 6.21 -9.02
CA THR A 394 -5.02 7.60 -9.46
C THR A 394 -6.16 8.28 -8.68
N TYR A 395 -7.36 7.69 -8.68
CA TYR A 395 -8.57 8.34 -8.16
C TYR A 395 -8.89 7.92 -6.71
N GLY A 396 -8.54 6.72 -6.30
CA GLY A 396 -8.71 6.28 -4.92
C GLY A 396 -7.69 6.93 -3.97
N ILE A 397 -6.40 6.88 -4.31
CA ILE A 397 -5.31 7.33 -3.43
C ILE A 397 -4.93 8.79 -3.71
N VAL A 398 -4.46 9.10 -4.93
CA VAL A 398 -3.93 10.44 -5.25
C VAL A 398 -5.03 11.50 -5.16
N ALA A 399 -6.21 11.26 -5.73
CA ALA A 399 -7.32 12.22 -5.65
C ALA A 399 -7.85 12.37 -4.22
N SER A 400 -7.95 11.29 -3.44
CA SER A 400 -8.30 11.37 -2.02
C SER A 400 -7.30 12.25 -1.26
N GLY A 401 -6.00 11.96 -1.41
CA GLY A 401 -4.94 12.74 -0.79
C GLY A 401 -5.03 14.23 -1.16
N PHE A 402 -5.18 14.52 -2.46
CA PHE A 402 -5.36 15.89 -2.94
C PHE A 402 -6.54 16.59 -2.27
N ILE A 403 -7.72 15.97 -2.27
CA ILE A 403 -8.95 16.59 -1.78
C ILE A 403 -8.88 16.84 -0.28
N TYR A 404 -8.51 15.85 0.55
CA TYR A 404 -8.55 16.07 2.00
C TYR A 404 -7.41 16.95 2.50
N VAL A 405 -6.20 16.85 1.91
CA VAL A 405 -5.09 17.74 2.31
C VAL A 405 -5.40 19.17 1.90
N LEU A 406 -5.92 19.39 0.67
CA LEU A 406 -6.39 20.71 0.23
C LEU A 406 -7.46 21.27 1.18
N ALA A 407 -8.45 20.47 1.57
CA ALA A 407 -9.50 20.90 2.49
C ALA A 407 -8.94 21.25 3.88
N ILE A 408 -7.97 20.50 4.41
CA ILE A 408 -7.28 20.82 5.67
C ILE A 408 -6.54 22.15 5.57
N VAL A 409 -5.88 22.42 4.43
CA VAL A 409 -5.20 23.69 4.17
C VAL A 409 -6.18 24.85 4.11
N LEU A 410 -7.22 24.75 3.27
CA LEU A 410 -8.21 25.80 3.04
C LEU A 410 -9.04 26.13 4.29
N LEU A 411 -9.34 25.13 5.11
CA LEU A 411 -10.10 25.30 6.36
C LEU A 411 -9.20 25.60 7.57
N HIS A 412 -7.92 25.95 7.31
CA HIS A 412 -6.94 26.37 8.32
C HIS A 412 -6.76 25.39 9.49
N LYS A 413 -6.86 24.07 9.23
CA LYS A 413 -6.70 23.03 10.24
C LYS A 413 -5.22 22.63 10.50
N LEU A 414 -4.28 23.03 9.63
CA LEU A 414 -2.86 22.71 9.78
C LEU A 414 -2.24 23.20 11.09
N PRO A 415 -2.52 24.44 11.59
CA PRO A 415 -1.95 24.88 12.85
C PRO A 415 -2.36 24.03 14.05
N GLU A 416 -3.62 23.60 14.09
CA GLU A 416 -4.17 22.69 15.12
C GLU A 416 -3.43 21.35 15.13
N LEU A 417 -3.29 20.72 13.96
CA LEU A 417 -2.60 19.43 13.79
C LEU A 417 -1.10 19.54 14.09
N ARG A 418 -0.46 20.64 13.67
CA ARG A 418 0.95 20.92 13.98
C ARG A 418 1.19 21.07 15.48
N ASN A 419 0.30 21.78 16.17
CA ASN A 419 0.41 21.97 17.64
C ASN A 419 0.27 20.63 18.35
N HIS A 420 -0.67 19.78 17.90
CA HIS A 420 -0.84 18.43 18.43
C HIS A 420 0.41 17.55 18.20
N LEU A 421 1.00 17.58 17.00
CA LEU A 421 2.27 16.90 16.73
C LEU A 421 3.38 17.35 17.66
N ASN A 422 3.56 18.68 17.80
CA ASN A 422 4.64 19.26 18.58
C ASN A 422 4.51 19.02 20.09
N ALA A 423 3.28 18.85 20.59
CA ALA A 423 3.04 18.51 21.99
C ALA A 423 3.51 17.08 22.33
N LEU A 424 3.58 16.19 21.35
CA LEU A 424 3.83 14.76 21.52
C LEU A 424 5.14 14.27 20.89
N SER A 425 5.83 15.13 20.14
CA SER A 425 6.98 14.70 19.34
C SER A 425 8.30 15.18 19.93
N SER A 426 9.30 14.29 19.96
CA SER A 426 10.69 14.64 20.26
C SER A 426 11.30 15.56 19.20
N ILE A 427 10.79 15.48 17.96
CA ILE A 427 11.19 16.33 16.83
C ILE A 427 10.04 17.27 16.52
N ARG A 428 10.27 18.57 16.71
CA ARG A 428 9.26 19.60 16.46
C ARG A 428 9.18 19.95 14.98
N VAL A 429 7.96 20.00 14.45
CA VAL A 429 7.68 20.43 13.08
C VAL A 429 7.32 21.92 13.06
N GLY A 430 7.93 22.65 12.12
CA GLY A 430 7.79 24.10 12.00
C GLY A 430 7.10 24.55 10.72
N LYS A 431 7.42 25.79 10.29
CA LYS A 431 6.91 26.37 9.04
C LYS A 431 7.29 25.56 7.80
N VAL A 432 8.46 24.89 7.82
CA VAL A 432 8.91 24.01 6.72
C VAL A 432 7.94 22.87 6.51
N TRP A 433 7.50 22.18 7.57
CA TRP A 433 6.49 21.14 7.48
C TRP A 433 5.17 21.65 6.87
N THR A 434 4.70 22.83 7.34
CA THR A 434 3.49 23.45 6.80
C THR A 434 3.64 23.78 5.32
N ALA A 435 4.78 24.33 4.91
CA ALA A 435 5.08 24.64 3.52
C ALA A 435 5.15 23.35 2.66
N SER A 436 5.79 22.30 3.18
CA SER A 436 5.86 20.99 2.51
C SER A 436 4.48 20.39 2.26
N VAL A 437 3.58 20.42 3.26
CA VAL A 437 2.20 19.94 3.09
C VAL A 437 1.47 20.75 2.01
N VAL A 438 1.62 22.07 1.99
CA VAL A 438 0.99 22.92 0.96
C VAL A 438 1.56 22.66 -0.43
N VAL A 439 2.87 22.54 -0.57
CA VAL A 439 3.52 22.19 -1.86
C VAL A 439 3.08 20.82 -2.36
N THR A 440 2.90 19.88 -1.44
CA THR A 440 2.43 18.54 -1.79
C THR A 440 1.02 18.57 -2.39
N VAL A 441 0.13 19.46 -1.97
CA VAL A 441 -1.19 19.64 -2.61
C VAL A 441 -1.03 19.99 -4.09
N ALA A 442 -0.15 20.94 -4.42
CA ALA A 442 0.11 21.30 -5.82
C ALA A 442 0.66 20.13 -6.63
N MET A 443 1.56 19.35 -6.02
CA MET A 443 2.14 18.17 -6.68
C MET A 443 1.09 17.07 -6.92
N LEU A 444 0.24 16.77 -5.94
CA LEU A 444 -0.88 15.82 -6.10
C LEU A 444 -1.86 16.27 -7.17
N GLY A 445 -2.20 17.57 -7.21
CA GLY A 445 -3.05 18.14 -8.25
C GLY A 445 -2.44 18.00 -9.64
N TYR A 446 -1.13 18.24 -9.77
CA TYR A 446 -0.41 18.06 -11.03
C TYR A 446 -0.37 16.59 -11.48
N MET A 447 -0.08 15.66 -10.57
CA MET A 447 -0.11 14.22 -10.86
C MET A 447 -1.50 13.77 -11.34
N LEU A 448 -2.55 14.19 -10.64
CA LEU A 448 -3.93 13.89 -11.00
C LEU A 448 -4.30 14.45 -12.37
N TYR A 449 -3.88 15.69 -12.66
CA TYR A 449 -4.08 16.30 -13.98
C TYR A 449 -3.37 15.52 -15.09
N GLN A 450 -2.11 15.16 -14.91
CA GLN A 450 -1.31 14.43 -15.92
C GLN A 450 -1.92 13.04 -16.19
N ASP A 451 -2.25 12.30 -15.15
CA ASP A 451 -2.86 10.97 -15.29
C ASP A 451 -4.23 11.05 -15.98
N THR A 452 -5.07 12.01 -15.55
CA THR A 452 -6.41 12.19 -16.16
C THR A 452 -6.31 12.63 -17.60
N ALA A 453 -5.43 13.59 -17.92
CA ALA A 453 -5.22 14.05 -19.29
C ALA A 453 -4.70 12.93 -20.22
N GLY A 454 -3.88 12.03 -19.69
CA GLY A 454 -3.42 10.83 -20.40
C GLY A 454 -4.57 9.88 -20.70
N LEU A 455 -5.35 9.52 -19.68
CA LEU A 455 -6.48 8.58 -19.79
C LEU A 455 -7.63 9.10 -20.68
N LEU A 456 -7.78 10.43 -20.82
CA LEU A 456 -8.77 11.04 -21.72
C LEU A 456 -8.30 11.12 -23.18
N LYS A 457 -6.98 11.06 -23.41
CA LYS A 457 -6.42 11.08 -24.77
C LYS A 457 -6.37 9.69 -25.39
N GLU A 458 -6.07 8.70 -24.61
CA GLU A 458 -5.84 7.33 -25.08
C GLU A 458 -6.33 6.32 -24.04
N ASN A 459 -6.95 5.25 -24.51
CA ASN A 459 -7.44 4.19 -23.67
C ASN A 459 -6.28 3.48 -22.95
N TYR A 460 -6.41 3.31 -21.65
CA TYR A 460 -5.41 2.62 -20.83
C TYR A 460 -5.15 1.20 -21.38
N SER A 461 -3.88 0.91 -21.68
CA SER A 461 -3.41 -0.39 -22.18
C SER A 461 -4.18 -0.94 -23.39
N GLY A 462 -4.87 -0.08 -24.16
CA GLY A 462 -5.67 -0.49 -25.32
C GLY A 462 -6.94 -1.27 -24.97
N TYR A 463 -7.37 -1.27 -23.71
CA TYR A 463 -8.62 -1.91 -23.31
C TYR A 463 -9.85 -1.27 -23.97
N PRO A 464 -10.92 -2.07 -24.24
CA PRO A 464 -12.16 -1.55 -24.82
C PRO A 464 -12.84 -0.51 -23.92
N ASP A 465 -13.51 0.47 -24.54
CA ASP A 465 -14.25 1.51 -23.81
C ASP A 465 -15.27 0.93 -22.84
N SER A 466 -16.01 -0.11 -23.23
CA SER A 466 -16.99 -0.76 -22.36
C SER A 466 -16.36 -1.32 -21.09
N PHE A 467 -15.16 -1.90 -21.20
CA PHE A 467 -14.42 -2.45 -20.08
C PHE A 467 -13.90 -1.35 -19.14
N LEU A 468 -13.30 -0.28 -19.72
CA LEU A 468 -12.84 0.88 -18.96
C LEU A 468 -13.99 1.64 -18.30
N ASN A 469 -15.16 1.71 -18.96
CA ASN A 469 -16.34 2.37 -18.39
C ASN A 469 -16.92 1.60 -17.19
N ILE A 470 -16.76 0.29 -17.12
CA ILE A 470 -17.21 -0.51 -15.97
C ILE A 470 -16.18 -0.47 -14.84
N PHE A 471 -14.97 -0.96 -15.10
CA PHE A 471 -13.95 -1.19 -14.07
C PHE A 471 -13.08 0.03 -13.77
N GLY A 472 -12.99 0.98 -14.70
CA GLY A 472 -12.27 2.24 -14.52
C GLY A 472 -13.21 3.37 -14.05
N TRP A 473 -13.85 4.05 -15.01
CA TRP A 473 -14.67 5.24 -14.73
C TRP A 473 -15.92 4.96 -13.90
N GLY A 474 -16.56 3.80 -14.09
CA GLY A 474 -17.71 3.37 -13.28
C GLY A 474 -17.32 3.15 -11.83
N MET A 475 -16.16 2.55 -11.57
CA MET A 475 -15.61 2.41 -10.22
C MET A 475 -15.34 3.79 -9.60
N VAL A 476 -14.73 4.74 -10.34
CA VAL A 476 -14.51 6.12 -9.84
C VAL A 476 -15.82 6.83 -9.52
N GLY A 477 -16.83 6.71 -10.40
CA GLY A 477 -18.15 7.23 -10.15
C GLY A 477 -18.82 6.62 -8.90
N ALA A 478 -18.66 5.31 -8.72
CA ALA A 478 -19.15 4.60 -7.53
C ALA A 478 -18.44 5.08 -6.25
N LEU A 479 -17.13 5.29 -6.28
CA LEU A 479 -16.38 5.87 -5.15
C LEU A 479 -16.96 7.22 -4.74
N LEU A 480 -17.18 8.13 -5.69
CA LEU A 480 -17.74 9.47 -5.45
C LEU A 480 -19.13 9.38 -4.82
N VAL A 481 -20.05 8.66 -5.47
CA VAL A 481 -21.45 8.59 -5.05
C VAL A 481 -21.58 7.87 -3.70
N LEU A 482 -20.96 6.70 -3.56
CA LEU A 482 -21.06 5.91 -2.34
C LEU A 482 -20.41 6.58 -1.14
N SER A 483 -19.27 7.28 -1.30
CA SER A 483 -18.62 7.99 -0.20
C SER A 483 -19.54 9.08 0.39
N VAL A 484 -20.27 9.78 -0.47
CA VAL A 484 -21.25 10.78 -0.05
C VAL A 484 -22.48 10.11 0.59
N LEU A 485 -23.04 9.07 -0.04
CA LEU A 485 -24.22 8.37 0.49
C LEU A 485 -23.95 7.73 1.86
N LEU A 486 -22.79 7.09 2.07
CA LEU A 486 -22.41 6.51 3.34
C LEU A 486 -22.27 7.55 4.46
N SER A 487 -21.94 8.80 4.13
CA SER A 487 -21.86 9.88 5.11
C SER A 487 -23.24 10.33 5.65
N PHE A 488 -24.31 10.08 4.90
CA PHE A 488 -25.68 10.38 5.36
C PHE A 488 -26.28 9.27 6.24
N LEU A 489 -25.71 8.08 6.22
CA LEU A 489 -26.17 7.00 7.11
C LEU A 489 -25.96 7.39 8.58
N PRO A 490 -26.96 7.14 9.46
CA PRO A 490 -26.84 7.48 10.87
C PRO A 490 -25.74 6.65 11.55
N TRP A 491 -25.00 7.29 12.46
CA TRP A 491 -24.11 6.59 13.37
C TRP A 491 -24.92 5.96 14.50
N LYS A 492 -24.56 4.74 14.89
CA LYS A 492 -25.22 4.14 16.06
C LYS A 492 -24.93 4.94 17.33
N HIS A 493 -25.86 4.92 18.27
CA HIS A 493 -25.79 5.66 19.53
C HIS A 493 -24.50 5.39 20.30
N GLY A 494 -23.95 6.43 20.94
CA GLY A 494 -22.77 6.36 21.79
C GLY A 494 -21.49 6.92 21.20
N GLN A 495 -21.47 7.35 19.91
CA GLN A 495 -20.31 8.01 19.32
C GLN A 495 -20.24 9.48 19.76
N ASN A 496 -19.13 9.86 20.37
CA ASN A 496 -18.83 11.25 20.67
C ASN A 496 -18.07 11.88 19.49
N PHE A 497 -18.65 12.94 18.91
CA PHE A 497 -18.02 13.69 17.81
C PHE A 497 -17.23 14.91 18.29
N ASN A 498 -17.44 15.37 19.53
CA ASN A 498 -16.71 16.48 20.11
C ASN A 498 -15.46 15.94 20.80
N VAL A 499 -14.31 16.13 20.17
CA VAL A 499 -13.01 15.86 20.79
C VAL A 499 -12.65 17.11 21.61
N LYS A 500 -12.73 17.02 22.95
CA LYS A 500 -12.15 18.02 23.83
C LYS A 500 -10.63 17.92 23.71
N ASP A 501 -9.96 19.07 23.67
CA ASP A 501 -8.50 19.12 23.81
C ASP A 501 -8.14 18.70 25.24
N GLU A 502 -7.77 17.42 25.40
CA GLU A 502 -7.35 16.89 26.70
C GLU A 502 -6.05 17.56 27.20
N HIS A 503 -5.34 18.27 26.33
CA HIS A 503 -4.14 19.04 26.65
C HIS A 503 -4.43 20.48 27.10
N GLU A 504 -5.67 21.00 26.96
CA GLU A 504 -6.03 22.30 27.52
C GLU A 504 -6.09 22.25 29.05
N HIS A 505 -6.53 21.15 29.63
CA HIS A 505 -6.58 20.99 31.09
C HIS A 505 -5.19 20.80 31.77
N GLU A 506 -4.17 20.33 31.03
CA GLU A 506 -2.81 20.25 31.58
C GLU A 506 -2.11 21.64 31.57
N ARG A 507 -2.58 22.60 30.77
CA ARG A 507 -2.07 23.98 30.76
C ARG A 507 -2.74 24.88 31.79
N GLU A 508 -3.99 24.63 32.16
CA GLU A 508 -4.71 25.34 33.19
C GLU A 508 -4.33 24.89 34.63
N GLY A 509 -3.65 23.75 34.77
CA GLY A 509 -3.18 23.21 36.06
C GLY A 509 -1.75 23.62 36.43
N ASP A 510 -0.99 24.25 35.51
CA ASP A 510 0.38 24.75 35.72
C ASP A 510 0.44 26.30 35.82
N GLU A 511 -0.71 27.02 35.80
CA GLU A 511 -0.85 28.40 36.19
C GLU A 511 -1.50 28.50 37.60
#